data_51adcb03d94d06f50fed3e005ad757a5
#
_entry.id   51adcb03d94d06f50fed3e005ad757a5
#
_cell.length_a   1.000
_cell.length_b   1.000
_cell.length_c   1.000
_cell.angle_alpha   90.00
_cell.angle_beta   90.00
_cell.angle_gamma   90.00
#
_symmetry.space_group_name_H-M   'P 1'
#
loop_
_entity.id
_entity.type
_entity.pdbx_description
1 polymer ?
#
loop_
_entity_poly.entity_id
_entity_poly.type
_entity_poly.pdbx_seq_one_letter_code
_entity_poly.pdbx_strand_id
1 'polypeptide(L)'
;MMSDLRLNQLYAGSNHIHIHGHRGARGVMPENTLEGFRYTFGIGIQFIELDILMTADGVPVITHNPRLMPYSTRRNGQWLEIEGPLIAETSFDELSQYDVGGLKPASDYGKRYPDQAFQFGQTVPRLVDLCHLV
;
A
#
# COMPACT_ATOMS: atom_id res chain seq x y z
N MET A 1 23.44 13.06 9.83
CA MET A 1 22.55 13.18 10.98
C MET A 1 21.50 14.23 10.64
N MET A 2 20.36 13.80 10.16
CA MET A 2 19.21 14.70 10.06
C MET A 2 18.67 14.85 11.48
N SER A 3 18.88 16.01 12.04
CA SER A 3 18.65 16.30 13.45
C SER A 3 17.17 16.16 13.82
N ASP A 4 16.92 15.68 15.03
CA ASP A 4 15.62 15.64 15.73
C ASP A 4 14.82 16.96 15.67
N LEU A 5 15.48 18.03 15.31
CA LEU A 5 14.91 19.37 15.12
C LEU A 5 13.83 19.43 14.04
N ARG A 6 13.90 18.61 12.97
CA ARG A 6 12.89 18.65 11.91
C ARG A 6 11.59 17.95 12.31
N LEU A 7 11.67 16.85 13.03
CA LEU A 7 10.48 16.18 13.57
C LEU A 7 9.78 17.06 14.61
N ASN A 8 10.54 17.68 15.49
CA ASN A 8 9.99 18.63 16.47
C ASN A 8 9.35 19.87 15.83
N GLN A 9 9.90 20.36 14.71
CA GLN A 9 9.31 21.47 13.97
C GLN A 9 8.00 21.09 13.25
N LEU A 10 7.86 19.84 12.82
CA LEU A 10 6.62 19.34 12.22
C LEU A 10 5.48 19.22 13.23
N TYR A 11 5.80 19.01 14.51
CA TYR A 11 4.79 18.75 15.55
C TYR A 11 4.70 19.84 16.61
N ALA A 12 5.76 20.68 16.79
CA ALA A 12 5.78 21.69 17.83
C ALA A 12 4.97 22.93 17.43
N GLY A 13 3.80 23.06 18.00
CA GLY A 13 3.07 24.33 18.05
C GLY A 13 2.28 24.71 16.80
N SER A 14 2.03 23.80 15.88
CA SER A 14 1.14 24.10 14.78
C SER A 14 -0.33 23.85 15.19
N ASN A 15 -1.16 24.86 15.06
CA ASN A 15 -2.62 24.71 15.16
C ASN A 15 -3.22 24.03 13.92
N HIS A 16 -2.40 23.37 13.11
CA HIS A 16 -2.83 22.70 11.88
C HIS A 16 -3.17 21.23 12.13
N ILE A 17 -4.27 20.79 11.57
CA ILE A 17 -4.63 19.39 11.53
C ILE A 17 -3.76 18.72 10.46
N HIS A 18 -3.02 17.69 10.85
CA HIS A 18 -2.28 16.86 9.91
C HIS A 18 -3.18 15.77 9.34
N ILE A 19 -3.27 15.70 8.02
CA ILE A 19 -4.02 14.66 7.31
C ILE A 19 -3.01 13.60 6.84
N HIS A 20 -3.27 12.36 7.21
CA HIS A 20 -2.48 11.20 6.80
C HIS A 20 -3.25 10.35 5.80
N GLY A 21 -2.63 10.03 4.67
CA GLY A 21 -3.19 9.09 3.72
C GLY A 21 -3.07 7.66 4.25
N HIS A 22 -4.16 7.06 4.71
CA HIS A 22 -4.20 5.71 5.28
C HIS A 22 -3.99 4.67 4.18
N ARG A 23 -2.87 3.93 4.24
CA ARG A 23 -2.38 3.04 3.18
C ARG A 23 -2.29 3.74 1.82
N GLY A 24 -1.87 5.02 1.83
CA GLY A 24 -1.95 5.92 0.69
C GLY A 24 -3.31 6.59 0.60
N ALA A 25 -4.15 6.17 -0.32
CA ALA A 25 -5.48 6.73 -0.56
C ALA A 25 -6.56 5.63 -0.66
N ARG A 26 -6.59 4.70 0.29
CA ARG A 26 -7.41 3.47 0.25
C ARG A 26 -8.87 3.68 -0.15
N GLY A 27 -9.47 4.82 0.21
CA GLY A 27 -10.86 5.11 -0.13
C GLY A 27 -11.11 5.24 -1.63
N VAL A 28 -10.12 5.67 -2.40
CA VAL A 28 -10.26 6.00 -3.84
C VAL A 28 -9.20 5.35 -4.74
N MET A 29 -8.11 4.84 -4.18
CA MET A 29 -7.02 4.18 -4.91
C MET A 29 -6.67 2.85 -4.24
N PRO A 30 -6.09 1.88 -4.97
CA PRO A 30 -5.65 0.63 -4.37
C PRO A 30 -4.67 0.86 -3.23
N GLU A 31 -4.95 0.24 -2.08
CA GLU A 31 -4.17 0.41 -0.86
C GLU A 31 -2.74 -0.08 -1.00
N ASN A 32 -1.81 0.60 -0.32
CA ASN A 32 -0.40 0.21 -0.27
C ASN A 32 0.24 0.01 -1.66
N THR A 33 -0.18 0.78 -2.66
CA THR A 33 0.39 0.78 -4.01
C THR A 33 1.12 2.09 -4.30
N LEU A 34 2.10 2.05 -5.20
CA LEU A 34 2.83 3.26 -5.61
C LEU A 34 1.88 4.29 -6.24
N GLU A 35 0.88 3.85 -7.01
CA GLU A 35 -0.11 4.76 -7.59
C GLU A 35 -0.99 5.41 -6.52
N GLY A 36 -1.37 4.66 -5.48
CA GLY A 36 -2.09 5.22 -4.32
C GLY A 36 -1.27 6.29 -3.60
N PHE A 37 0.02 6.05 -3.39
CA PHE A 37 0.92 7.04 -2.78
C PHE A 37 1.13 8.26 -3.67
N ARG A 38 1.34 8.04 -4.97
CA ARG A 38 1.49 9.13 -5.95
C ARG A 38 0.24 10.01 -5.98
N TYR A 39 -0.94 9.41 -5.96
CA TYR A 39 -2.21 10.14 -5.86
C TYR A 39 -2.26 10.99 -4.58
N THR A 40 -1.92 10.42 -3.44
CA THR A 40 -1.93 11.11 -2.13
C THR A 40 -1.04 12.35 -2.15
N PHE A 41 0.20 12.21 -2.64
CA PHE A 41 1.11 13.35 -2.77
C PHE A 41 0.63 14.36 -3.81
N GLY A 42 0.04 13.89 -4.90
CA GLY A 42 -0.49 14.73 -5.98
C GLY A 42 -1.62 15.67 -5.55
N ILE A 43 -2.41 15.28 -4.56
CA ILE A 43 -3.46 16.14 -3.98
C ILE A 43 -2.97 17.00 -2.80
N GLY A 44 -1.67 17.01 -2.53
CA GLY A 44 -1.03 17.88 -1.54
C GLY A 44 -0.96 17.30 -0.11
N ILE A 45 -1.31 16.04 0.10
CA ILE A 45 -1.14 15.38 1.40
C ILE A 45 0.33 14.97 1.54
N GLN A 46 0.97 15.43 2.62
CA GLN A 46 2.40 15.24 2.87
C GLN A 46 2.72 14.06 3.78
N PHE A 47 1.70 13.50 4.43
CA PHE A 47 1.86 12.39 5.36
C PHE A 47 1.10 11.18 4.84
N ILE A 48 1.75 10.02 4.93
CA ILE A 48 1.13 8.74 4.61
C ILE A 48 1.32 7.78 5.77
N GLU A 49 0.36 6.91 5.93
CA GLU A 49 0.45 5.72 6.78
C GLU A 49 0.54 4.50 5.85
N LEU A 50 1.40 3.57 6.19
CA LEU A 50 1.63 2.34 5.43
C LEU A 50 2.06 1.19 6.33
N ASP A 51 1.95 -0.01 5.82
CA ASP A 51 2.30 -1.25 6.51
C ASP A 51 3.52 -1.89 5.83
N ILE A 52 4.50 -2.32 6.60
CA ILE A 52 5.72 -2.95 6.08
C ILE A 52 5.83 -4.37 6.60
N LEU A 53 6.04 -5.32 5.71
CA LEU A 53 6.39 -6.70 6.01
C LEU A 53 7.69 -7.07 5.31
N MET A 54 8.29 -8.18 5.73
CA MET A 54 9.54 -8.69 5.18
C MET A 54 9.28 -9.96 4.37
N THR A 55 9.82 -10.03 3.17
CA THR A 55 9.80 -11.25 2.35
C THR A 55 10.79 -12.29 2.85
N ALA A 56 10.69 -13.53 2.34
CA ALA A 56 11.62 -14.61 2.68
C ALA A 56 13.09 -14.29 2.32
N ASP A 57 13.31 -13.53 1.28
CA ASP A 57 14.62 -13.07 0.82
C ASP A 57 15.04 -11.71 1.39
N GLY A 58 14.36 -11.23 2.44
CA GLY A 58 14.76 -10.05 3.20
C GLY A 58 14.44 -8.71 2.55
N VAL A 59 13.48 -8.65 1.64
CA VAL A 59 13.05 -7.41 0.99
C VAL A 59 11.90 -6.78 1.78
N PRO A 60 12.04 -5.53 2.28
CA PRO A 60 10.93 -4.79 2.87
C PRO A 60 9.89 -4.44 1.81
N VAL A 61 8.66 -4.90 1.99
CA VAL A 61 7.53 -4.65 1.09
C VAL A 61 6.39 -3.95 1.80
N ILE A 62 5.58 -3.22 1.05
CA ILE A 62 4.47 -2.45 1.59
C ILE A 62 3.18 -3.25 1.38
N THR A 63 2.68 -3.85 2.44
CA THR A 63 1.43 -4.62 2.46
C THR A 63 0.95 -4.82 3.89
N HIS A 64 -0.36 -4.84 4.09
CA HIS A 64 -0.94 -4.91 5.44
C HIS A 64 -1.04 -6.33 5.99
N ASN A 65 -1.58 -7.26 5.21
CA ASN A 65 -1.86 -8.59 5.70
C ASN A 65 -0.65 -9.52 5.57
N PRO A 66 -0.44 -10.45 6.49
CA PRO A 66 0.64 -11.41 6.40
C PRO A 66 0.50 -12.37 5.21
N ARG A 67 -0.70 -12.49 4.62
CA ARG A 67 -0.99 -13.22 3.39
C ARG A 67 -1.62 -12.30 2.34
N LEU A 68 -1.43 -12.62 1.07
CA LEU A 68 -2.18 -12.01 -0.01
C LEU A 68 -3.65 -12.43 0.08
N MET A 69 -4.56 -11.46 0.09
CA MET A 69 -5.96 -11.71 0.38
C MET A 69 -6.79 -11.84 -0.89
N PRO A 70 -7.76 -12.78 -0.94
CA PRO A 70 -8.59 -13.00 -2.14
C PRO A 70 -9.39 -11.78 -2.58
N TYR A 71 -9.75 -10.91 -1.64
CA TYR A 71 -10.55 -9.71 -1.94
C TYR A 71 -9.75 -8.57 -2.58
N SER A 72 -8.41 -8.63 -2.56
CA SER A 72 -7.53 -7.56 -3.05
C SER A 72 -6.40 -8.06 -3.96
N THR A 73 -6.40 -9.32 -4.34
CA THR A 73 -5.31 -9.92 -5.10
C THR A 73 -5.79 -10.73 -6.28
N ARG A 74 -5.12 -10.53 -7.41
CA ARG A 74 -5.33 -11.32 -8.62
C ARG A 74 -4.03 -11.97 -9.05
N ARG A 75 -4.14 -13.09 -9.75
CA ARG A 75 -3.05 -13.73 -10.48
C ARG A 75 -3.53 -14.09 -11.87
N ASN A 76 -2.77 -13.75 -12.90
CA ASN A 76 -3.15 -13.98 -14.30
C ASN A 76 -4.55 -13.41 -14.63
N GLY A 77 -4.88 -12.23 -14.08
CA GLY A 77 -6.18 -11.57 -14.31
C GLY A 77 -7.37 -12.15 -13.54
N GLN A 78 -7.17 -13.17 -12.72
CA GLN A 78 -8.23 -13.82 -11.95
C GLN A 78 -8.08 -13.53 -10.46
N TRP A 79 -9.18 -13.22 -9.77
CA TRP A 79 -9.17 -13.11 -8.30
C TRP A 79 -8.76 -14.42 -7.66
N LEU A 80 -7.95 -14.33 -6.59
CA LEU A 80 -7.67 -15.49 -5.77
C LEU A 80 -8.98 -16.02 -5.16
N GLU A 81 -9.14 -17.33 -5.11
CA GLU A 81 -10.30 -17.96 -4.48
C GLU A 81 -10.09 -18.24 -2.99
N ILE A 82 -8.82 -18.46 -2.62
CA ILE A 82 -8.38 -18.69 -1.24
C ILE A 82 -7.24 -17.73 -0.90
N GLU A 83 -6.90 -17.64 0.37
CA GLU A 83 -5.72 -16.88 0.81
C GLU A 83 -4.48 -17.30 0.05
N GLY A 84 -3.73 -16.32 -0.40
CA GLY A 84 -2.46 -16.52 -1.09
C GLY A 84 -1.30 -16.85 -0.13
N PRO A 85 -0.06 -16.78 -0.63
CA PRO A 85 1.10 -17.15 0.16
C PRO A 85 1.34 -16.19 1.33
N LEU A 86 2.04 -16.68 2.36
CA LEU A 86 2.60 -15.84 3.42
C LEU A 86 3.74 -14.97 2.85
N ILE A 87 3.68 -13.68 3.13
CA ILE A 87 4.72 -12.73 2.71
C ILE A 87 6.10 -13.17 3.23
N ALA A 88 6.18 -13.56 4.50
CA ALA A 88 7.42 -13.98 5.14
C ALA A 88 8.04 -15.29 4.57
N GLU A 89 7.25 -16.07 3.83
CA GLU A 89 7.69 -17.33 3.23
C GLU A 89 7.85 -17.25 1.70
N THR A 90 7.66 -16.06 1.13
CA THR A 90 7.63 -15.85 -0.32
C THR A 90 8.72 -14.87 -0.73
N SER A 91 9.44 -15.17 -1.82
CA SER A 91 10.41 -14.23 -2.39
C SER A 91 9.72 -13.01 -3.01
N PHE A 92 10.45 -11.90 -3.10
CA PHE A 92 9.93 -10.71 -3.76
C PHE A 92 9.58 -10.98 -5.24
N ASP A 93 10.39 -11.77 -5.91
CA ASP A 93 10.18 -12.13 -7.31
C ASP A 93 8.85 -12.87 -7.50
N GLU A 94 8.53 -13.79 -6.60
CA GLU A 94 7.24 -14.51 -6.62
C GLU A 94 6.06 -13.57 -6.28
N LEU A 95 6.22 -12.67 -5.29
CA LEU A 95 5.19 -11.67 -4.98
C LEU A 95 4.87 -10.76 -6.16
N SER A 96 5.87 -10.45 -6.99
CA SER A 96 5.71 -9.59 -8.17
C SER A 96 4.80 -10.19 -9.26
N GLN A 97 4.43 -11.46 -9.14
CA GLN A 97 3.49 -12.12 -10.05
C GLN A 97 2.00 -11.87 -9.68
N TYR A 98 1.77 -11.24 -8.54
CA TYR A 98 0.42 -10.94 -8.07
C TYR A 98 0.08 -9.47 -8.31
N ASP A 99 -1.16 -9.24 -8.73
CA ASP A 99 -1.72 -7.92 -8.96
C ASP A 99 -2.58 -7.51 -7.76
N VAL A 100 -2.22 -6.40 -7.14
CA VAL A 100 -2.91 -5.84 -5.97
C VAL A 100 -3.60 -4.50 -6.28
N GLY A 101 -3.84 -4.25 -7.57
CA GLY A 101 -4.35 -2.98 -8.08
C GLY A 101 -5.87 -2.80 -8.00
N GLY A 102 -6.54 -3.38 -7.03
CA GLY A 102 -7.98 -3.17 -6.85
C GLY A 102 -8.62 -4.12 -5.84
N LEU A 103 -9.89 -3.87 -5.56
CA LEU A 103 -10.69 -4.71 -4.66
C LEU A 103 -11.75 -5.47 -5.46
N LYS A 104 -11.98 -6.74 -5.08
CA LYS A 104 -13.06 -7.56 -5.63
C LYS A 104 -14.42 -6.95 -5.22
N PRO A 105 -15.21 -6.41 -6.16
CA PRO A 105 -16.40 -5.63 -5.80
C PRO A 105 -17.45 -6.40 -4.99
N ALA A 106 -17.59 -7.70 -5.25
CA ALA A 106 -18.54 -8.56 -4.56
C ALA A 106 -18.11 -8.98 -3.15
N SER A 107 -16.86 -8.73 -2.77
CA SER A 107 -16.37 -9.04 -1.42
C SER A 107 -16.90 -8.04 -0.40
N ASP A 108 -17.00 -8.46 0.87
CA ASP A 108 -17.41 -7.56 1.95
C ASP A 108 -16.43 -6.40 2.13
N TYR A 109 -15.15 -6.65 1.90
CA TYR A 109 -14.14 -5.60 1.94
C TYR A 109 -14.28 -4.63 0.76
N GLY A 110 -14.51 -5.13 -0.45
CA GLY A 110 -14.75 -4.30 -1.64
C GLY A 110 -15.96 -3.39 -1.51
N LYS A 111 -17.02 -3.87 -0.88
CA LYS A 111 -18.23 -3.07 -0.63
C LYS A 111 -18.01 -1.90 0.32
N ARG A 112 -16.96 -1.92 1.17
CA ARG A 112 -16.61 -0.82 2.07
C ARG A 112 -15.98 0.36 1.34
N TYR A 113 -15.39 0.11 0.18
CA TYR A 113 -14.67 1.10 -0.62
C TYR A 113 -15.16 1.10 -2.07
N PRO A 114 -16.45 1.45 -2.29
CA PRO A 114 -17.06 1.36 -3.63
C PRO A 114 -16.45 2.32 -4.64
N ASP A 115 -15.84 3.40 -4.17
CA ASP A 115 -15.23 4.44 -5.00
C ASP A 115 -13.75 4.17 -5.31
N GLN A 116 -13.17 3.07 -4.80
CA GLN A 116 -11.80 2.74 -5.10
C GLN A 116 -11.62 2.38 -6.57
N ALA A 117 -10.72 3.09 -7.25
CA ALA A 117 -10.38 2.83 -8.65
C ALA A 117 -9.65 1.49 -8.81
N PHE A 118 -9.79 0.88 -9.98
CA PHE A 118 -8.95 -0.23 -10.40
C PHE A 118 -7.70 0.32 -11.08
N GLN A 119 -6.53 -0.13 -10.63
CA GLN A 119 -5.22 0.13 -11.22
C GLN A 119 -4.51 -1.20 -11.46
N PHE A 120 -5.11 -2.03 -12.30
CA PHE A 120 -4.59 -3.36 -12.58
C PHE A 120 -3.16 -3.31 -13.14
N GLY A 121 -2.35 -4.28 -12.74
CA GLY A 121 -0.93 -4.31 -13.02
C GLY A 121 -0.07 -3.75 -11.89
N GLN A 122 -0.65 -3.28 -10.79
CA GLN A 122 0.09 -2.89 -9.60
C GLN A 122 0.52 -4.11 -8.81
N THR A 123 1.80 -4.22 -8.53
CA THR A 123 2.36 -5.28 -7.68
C THR A 123 2.65 -4.76 -6.28
N VAL A 124 2.88 -5.66 -5.33
CA VAL A 124 3.30 -5.29 -3.98
C VAL A 124 4.63 -4.51 -4.09
N PRO A 125 4.67 -3.23 -3.70
CA PRO A 125 5.87 -2.42 -3.87
C PRO A 125 6.89 -2.70 -2.77
N ARG A 126 8.17 -2.51 -3.09
CA ARG A 126 9.22 -2.44 -2.07
C ARG A 126 9.20 -1.08 -1.40
N LEU A 127 9.63 -1.02 -0.16
CA LEU A 127 9.80 0.25 0.54
C LEU A 127 10.72 1.21 -0.22
N VAL A 128 11.80 0.70 -0.81
CA VAL A 128 12.73 1.51 -1.61
C VAL A 128 12.07 2.14 -2.83
N ASP A 129 11.07 1.49 -3.43
CA ASP A 129 10.35 2.05 -4.59
C ASP A 129 9.54 3.29 -4.18
N LEU A 130 8.95 3.28 -2.97
CA LEU A 130 8.30 4.45 -2.41
C LEU A 130 9.31 5.57 -2.11
N CYS A 131 10.48 5.24 -1.56
CA CYS A 131 11.54 6.22 -1.29
C CYS A 131 12.01 6.93 -2.57
N HIS A 132 11.97 6.27 -3.71
CA HIS A 132 12.31 6.88 -5.00
C HIS A 132 11.17 7.75 -5.58
N LEU A 133 9.96 7.63 -5.04
CA LEU A 133 8.80 8.39 -5.48
C LEU A 133 8.78 9.81 -4.91
N VAL A 134 9.40 10.02 -3.76
CA VAL A 134 9.43 11.28 -3.01
C VAL A 134 10.70 12.08 -3.18
#